data_45e993a67a2ec231f3f7bd7f845e58c0
#
_entry.id   45e993a67a2ec231f3f7bd7f845e58c0
#
_cell.length_a   1.000
_cell.length_b   1.000
_cell.length_c   1.000
_cell.angle_alpha   90.00
_cell.angle_beta   90.00
_cell.angle_gamma   90.00
#
_symmetry.space_group_name_H-M   'P 1'
#
loop_
_entity.id
_entity.type
_entity.pdbx_description
1 polymer ?
#
loop_
_entity_poly.entity_id
_entity_poly.type
_entity_poly.pdbx_seq_one_letter_code
_entity_poly.pdbx_strand_id
1 'polypeptide(L)'
;MTLPVGNHSKEDLAKFRSIFDLYYETIRSFAYYKTGDVDLADDIVQEVFLKLWSNLKDVKEETVKAFLYTIASNTIKNHFKHQKVVYNFQKQDQNNNTEDEADSNLQQEELNRKLQDALAEIPEKAREVFLMNRIEGLTYADIAERLGLSVKAIEKRMSEALSILRSRISYKI
;
A
#
# COMPACT_ATOMS: atom_id res chain seq x y z
N MET A 1 11.87 6.54 -15.18
CA MET A 1 12.36 6.99 -13.85
C MET A 1 13.83 7.31 -13.96
N THR A 2 14.20 8.58 -13.85
CA THR A 2 15.62 9.00 -13.90
C THR A 2 16.13 9.04 -12.47
N LEU A 3 17.05 8.14 -12.14
CA LEU A 3 17.68 8.11 -10.81
C LEU A 3 18.56 9.33 -10.61
N PRO A 4 18.53 10.00 -9.45
CA PRO A 4 19.45 11.11 -9.18
C PRO A 4 20.91 10.63 -9.23
N VAL A 5 21.74 11.39 -9.92
CA VAL A 5 23.17 11.11 -10.09
C VAL A 5 23.86 11.38 -8.74
N GLY A 6 23.96 10.34 -7.92
CA GLY A 6 24.78 10.31 -6.72
C GLY A 6 25.98 9.39 -6.95
N ASN A 7 26.98 9.47 -6.08
CA ASN A 7 28.21 8.66 -6.10
C ASN A 7 27.93 7.18 -5.76
N HIS A 8 27.08 6.53 -6.58
CA HIS A 8 26.73 5.13 -6.44
C HIS A 8 27.59 4.24 -7.33
N SER A 9 28.06 3.14 -6.77
CA SER A 9 28.87 2.15 -7.47
C SER A 9 28.00 1.26 -8.39
N LYS A 10 28.65 0.48 -9.26
CA LYS A 10 27.95 -0.55 -10.05
C LYS A 10 27.27 -1.60 -9.15
N GLU A 11 27.85 -1.88 -8.00
CA GLU A 11 27.31 -2.79 -6.99
C GLU A 11 26.03 -2.21 -6.34
N ASP A 12 26.01 -0.91 -6.03
CA ASP A 12 24.83 -0.21 -5.52
C ASP A 12 23.66 -0.30 -6.51
N LEU A 13 23.96 -0.14 -7.81
CA LEU A 13 22.96 -0.23 -8.85
C LEU A 13 22.40 -1.66 -8.98
N ALA A 14 23.26 -2.67 -8.87
CA ALA A 14 22.82 -4.08 -8.90
C ALA A 14 21.96 -4.42 -7.67
N LYS A 15 22.36 -4.00 -6.47
CA LYS A 15 21.59 -4.14 -5.24
C LYS A 15 20.24 -3.45 -5.34
N PHE A 16 20.20 -2.22 -5.83
CA PHE A 16 18.96 -1.47 -6.02
C PHE A 16 18.00 -2.19 -6.99
N ARG A 17 18.50 -2.66 -8.14
CA ARG A 17 17.69 -3.40 -9.12
C ARG A 17 17.07 -4.65 -8.51
N SER A 18 17.86 -5.44 -7.79
CA SER A 18 17.37 -6.65 -7.14
C SER A 18 16.23 -6.35 -6.16
N ILE A 19 16.36 -5.28 -5.36
CA ILE A 19 15.32 -4.86 -4.42
C ILE A 19 14.10 -4.31 -5.18
N PHE A 20 14.33 -3.55 -6.24
CA PHE A 20 13.26 -3.00 -7.07
C PHE A 20 12.42 -4.11 -7.70
N ASP A 21 13.04 -5.07 -8.38
CA ASP A 21 12.36 -6.18 -9.04
C ASP A 21 11.58 -7.04 -8.04
N LEU A 22 12.10 -7.20 -6.81
CA LEU A 22 11.45 -8.01 -5.78
C LEU A 22 10.25 -7.31 -5.12
N TYR A 23 10.31 -5.99 -4.92
CA TYR A 23 9.34 -5.29 -4.08
C TYR A 23 8.44 -4.28 -4.81
N TYR A 24 8.74 -3.91 -6.06
CA TYR A 24 8.00 -2.87 -6.78
C TYR A 24 6.50 -3.14 -6.81
N GLU A 25 6.09 -4.28 -7.36
CA GLU A 25 4.67 -4.64 -7.48
C GLU A 25 3.98 -4.81 -6.12
N THR A 26 4.71 -5.30 -5.13
CA THR A 26 4.17 -5.49 -3.78
C THR A 26 3.92 -4.15 -3.08
N ILE A 27 4.84 -3.19 -3.20
CA ILE A 27 4.68 -1.85 -2.63
C ILE A 27 3.62 -1.06 -3.40
N ARG A 28 3.56 -1.22 -4.74
CA ARG A 28 2.53 -0.62 -5.58
C ARG A 28 1.13 -1.10 -5.19
N SER A 29 0.96 -2.40 -5.06
CA SER A 29 -0.31 -3.00 -4.61
C SER A 29 -0.68 -2.51 -3.20
N PHE A 30 0.27 -2.46 -2.28
CA PHE A 30 0.05 -1.93 -0.94
C PHE A 30 -0.42 -0.46 -0.97
N ALA A 31 0.23 0.40 -1.76
CA ALA A 31 -0.17 1.79 -1.91
C ALA A 31 -1.58 1.90 -2.52
N TYR A 32 -1.86 1.13 -3.58
CA TYR A 32 -3.17 1.11 -4.21
C TYR A 32 -4.27 0.66 -3.26
N TYR A 33 -4.08 -0.44 -2.52
CA TYR A 33 -5.08 -0.92 -1.55
C TYR A 33 -5.32 0.06 -0.39
N LYS A 34 -4.33 0.90 -0.08
CA LYS A 34 -4.48 1.95 0.95
C LYS A 34 -5.14 3.22 0.44
N THR A 35 -4.90 3.58 -0.81
CA THR A 35 -5.36 4.85 -1.39
C THR A 35 -6.63 4.72 -2.23
N GLY A 36 -6.81 3.56 -2.89
CA GLY A 36 -7.87 3.35 -3.88
C GLY A 36 -7.62 4.11 -5.20
N ASP A 37 -6.43 4.66 -5.41
CA ASP A 37 -6.06 5.52 -6.52
C ASP A 37 -4.77 5.01 -7.16
N VAL A 38 -4.84 4.68 -8.47
CA VAL A 38 -3.72 4.08 -9.21
C VAL A 38 -2.60 5.09 -9.42
N ASP A 39 -2.92 6.31 -9.80
CA ASP A 39 -1.93 7.36 -10.09
C ASP A 39 -1.20 7.74 -8.80
N LEU A 40 -1.95 7.89 -7.70
CA LEU A 40 -1.36 8.15 -6.39
C LEU A 40 -0.50 6.97 -5.91
N ALA A 41 -0.91 5.73 -6.16
CA ALA A 41 -0.11 4.56 -5.81
C ALA A 41 1.22 4.55 -6.57
N ASP A 42 1.21 4.89 -7.87
CA ASP A 42 2.40 4.98 -8.70
C ASP A 42 3.34 6.10 -8.22
N ASP A 43 2.81 7.25 -7.84
CA ASP A 43 3.59 8.36 -7.26
C ASP A 43 4.24 7.96 -5.93
N ILE A 44 3.48 7.29 -5.05
CA ILE A 44 3.99 6.79 -3.76
C ILE A 44 5.13 5.80 -3.98
N VAL A 45 4.96 4.85 -4.91
CA VAL A 45 6.01 3.87 -5.22
C VAL A 45 7.27 4.55 -5.72
N GLN A 46 7.15 5.52 -6.61
CA GLN A 46 8.31 6.29 -7.08
C GLN A 46 9.04 6.97 -5.92
N GLU A 47 8.30 7.63 -5.01
CA GLU A 47 8.88 8.28 -3.84
C GLU A 47 9.58 7.28 -2.91
N VAL A 48 8.99 6.10 -2.69
CA VAL A 48 9.57 5.02 -1.88
C VAL A 48 10.91 4.57 -2.43
N PHE A 49 10.99 4.31 -3.74
CA PHE A 49 12.22 3.84 -4.36
C PHE A 49 13.28 4.93 -4.54
N LEU A 50 12.88 6.19 -4.70
CA LEU A 50 13.80 7.33 -4.63
C LEU A 50 14.44 7.46 -3.24
N LYS A 51 13.65 7.31 -2.17
CA LYS A 51 14.16 7.29 -0.79
C LYS A 51 15.04 6.08 -0.51
N LEU A 52 14.68 4.90 -1.05
CA LEU A 52 15.55 3.73 -0.97
C LEU A 52 16.92 4.03 -1.62
N TRP A 53 16.91 4.58 -2.84
CA TRP A 53 18.14 4.91 -3.55
C TRP A 53 19.05 5.85 -2.75
N SER A 54 18.47 6.89 -2.17
CA SER A 54 19.19 7.87 -1.35
C SER A 54 19.77 7.27 -0.07
N ASN A 55 19.18 6.20 0.47
CA ASN A 55 19.60 5.56 1.72
C ASN A 55 20.17 4.14 1.52
N LEU A 56 20.49 3.76 0.28
CA LEU A 56 20.79 2.37 -0.08
C LEU A 56 21.98 1.78 0.70
N LYS A 57 22.96 2.62 1.03
CA LYS A 57 24.17 2.21 1.78
C LYS A 57 23.88 1.88 3.25
N ASP A 58 22.87 2.53 3.82
CA ASP A 58 22.51 2.37 5.23
C ASP A 58 21.45 1.28 5.45
N VAL A 59 20.77 0.86 4.37
CA VAL A 59 19.70 -0.15 4.45
C VAL A 59 20.29 -1.55 4.31
N LYS A 60 20.08 -2.37 5.36
CA LYS A 60 20.47 -3.79 5.38
C LYS A 60 19.42 -4.65 4.69
N GLU A 61 19.84 -5.79 4.14
CA GLU A 61 18.93 -6.72 3.44
C GLU A 61 17.80 -7.22 4.34
N GLU A 62 18.10 -7.51 5.61
CA GLU A 62 17.10 -8.02 6.56
C GLU A 62 16.03 -6.99 6.89
N THR A 63 16.34 -5.71 6.76
CA THR A 63 15.44 -4.61 7.14
C THR A 63 14.83 -3.88 5.94
N VAL A 64 15.27 -4.17 4.71
CA VAL A 64 14.83 -3.47 3.49
C VAL A 64 13.31 -3.52 3.32
N LYS A 65 12.69 -4.67 3.56
CA LYS A 65 11.24 -4.82 3.48
C LYS A 65 10.53 -3.87 4.45
N ALA A 66 10.91 -3.89 5.73
CA ALA A 66 10.32 -3.02 6.74
C ALA A 66 10.54 -1.53 6.43
N PHE A 67 11.72 -1.20 5.91
CA PHE A 67 12.06 0.16 5.48
C PHE A 67 11.13 0.65 4.36
N LEU A 68 10.93 -0.13 3.29
CA LEU A 68 10.05 0.21 2.17
C LEU A 68 8.60 0.45 2.63
N TYR A 69 8.05 -0.45 3.44
CA TYR A 69 6.68 -0.31 3.95
C TYR A 69 6.52 0.86 4.92
N THR A 70 7.55 1.16 5.71
CA THR A 70 7.55 2.32 6.60
C THR A 70 7.49 3.62 5.79
N ILE A 71 8.30 3.73 4.73
CA ILE A 71 8.26 4.90 3.85
C ILE A 71 6.90 5.00 3.17
N ALA A 72 6.40 3.92 2.56
CA ALA A 72 5.10 3.90 1.90
C ALA A 72 3.98 4.35 2.83
N SER A 73 3.91 3.80 4.05
CA SER A 73 2.90 4.17 5.04
C SER A 73 3.01 5.64 5.45
N ASN A 74 4.21 6.16 5.64
CA ASN A 74 4.42 7.55 6.01
C ASN A 74 4.06 8.51 4.86
N THR A 75 4.42 8.17 3.62
CA THR A 75 4.06 8.95 2.43
C THR A 75 2.54 9.00 2.25
N ILE A 76 1.85 7.87 2.39
CA ILE A 76 0.38 7.79 2.36
C ILE A 76 -0.25 8.66 3.45
N LYS A 77 0.22 8.54 4.71
CA LYS A 77 -0.29 9.36 5.82
C LYS A 77 -0.10 10.86 5.56
N ASN A 78 1.05 11.26 5.06
CA ASN A 78 1.32 12.66 4.74
C ASN A 78 0.42 13.16 3.62
N HIS A 79 0.21 12.36 2.58
CA HIS A 79 -0.69 12.71 1.49
C HIS A 79 -2.12 12.97 1.99
N PHE A 80 -2.69 12.06 2.78
CA PHE A 80 -4.03 12.25 3.34
C PHE A 80 -4.11 13.39 4.37
N LYS A 81 -3.04 13.65 5.11
CA LYS A 81 -2.99 14.80 6.01
C LYS A 81 -3.06 16.11 5.23
N HIS A 82 -2.37 16.21 4.11
CA HIS A 82 -2.43 17.37 3.23
C HIS A 82 -3.80 17.48 2.53
N GLN A 83 -4.40 16.37 2.07
CA GLN A 83 -5.75 16.38 1.48
C GLN A 83 -6.83 16.84 2.49
N LYS A 84 -6.75 16.45 3.76
CA LYS A 84 -7.70 16.97 4.78
C LYS A 84 -7.64 18.48 4.91
N VAL A 85 -6.49 19.08 4.71
CA VAL A 85 -6.32 20.54 4.72
C VAL A 85 -6.92 21.17 3.44
N VAL A 86 -6.77 20.50 2.28
CA VAL A 86 -7.28 20.98 0.98
C VAL A 86 -8.78 20.66 0.82
N TYR A 87 -9.25 19.52 1.33
CA TYR A 87 -10.66 19.09 1.22
C TYR A 87 -11.64 20.00 1.99
N ASN A 88 -11.19 20.73 2.97
CA ASN A 88 -11.99 21.80 3.60
C ASN A 88 -12.17 23.03 2.70
N PHE A 89 -11.43 23.13 1.58
CA PHE A 89 -11.51 24.25 0.63
C PHE A 89 -12.20 23.91 -0.70
N GLN A 90 -12.36 22.62 -1.06
CA GLN A 90 -12.91 22.21 -2.35
C GLN A 90 -13.98 21.13 -2.21
N LYS A 91 -15.14 21.50 -1.69
CA LYS A 91 -16.37 20.74 -1.96
C LYS A 91 -16.98 21.32 -3.22
N GLN A 92 -16.44 20.95 -4.38
CA GLN A 92 -17.16 21.02 -5.68
C GLN A 92 -16.38 20.30 -6.79
N ASP A 93 -17.13 19.40 -7.47
CA ASP A 93 -16.89 18.85 -8.82
C ASP A 93 -15.85 17.74 -8.99
N GLN A 94 -16.32 16.64 -9.32
CA GLN A 94 -16.64 15.89 -10.52
C GLN A 94 -15.91 14.56 -10.72
N ASN A 95 -16.75 13.55 -11.08
CA ASN A 95 -16.45 12.35 -11.84
C ASN A 95 -15.43 12.55 -12.97
N ASN A 96 -14.54 11.58 -13.16
CA ASN A 96 -14.26 11.15 -14.53
C ASN A 96 -13.78 9.68 -14.59
N ASN A 97 -14.54 8.92 -15.38
CA ASN A 97 -14.22 7.63 -15.95
C ASN A 97 -13.06 7.75 -16.93
N THR A 98 -12.21 6.75 -17.00
CA THR A 98 -11.56 6.37 -18.26
C THR A 98 -11.72 4.88 -18.47
N GLU A 99 -12.46 4.57 -19.55
CA GLU A 99 -12.56 3.28 -20.21
C GLU A 99 -11.25 3.02 -20.99
N ASP A 100 -10.76 1.81 -21.00
CA ASP A 100 -10.55 0.90 -22.14
C ASP A 100 -9.48 -0.18 -21.87
N GLU A 101 -9.84 -1.41 -22.00
CA GLU A 101 -9.35 -2.45 -22.90
C GLU A 101 -9.69 -3.87 -22.44
N ALA A 102 -10.57 -4.46 -23.26
CA ALA A 102 -10.76 -5.82 -23.76
C ALA A 102 -10.66 -7.06 -22.84
N ASP A 103 -11.81 -7.63 -22.63
CA ASP A 103 -12.35 -9.01 -22.45
C ASP A 103 -11.69 -10.05 -21.54
N SER A 104 -10.41 -10.19 -21.39
CA SER A 104 -9.80 -11.04 -20.34
C SER A 104 -9.48 -10.24 -19.07
N ASN A 105 -9.39 -8.94 -19.19
CA ASN A 105 -9.21 -7.99 -18.08
C ASN A 105 -10.52 -7.71 -17.32
N LEU A 106 -11.67 -7.79 -17.98
CA LEU A 106 -12.98 -7.43 -17.39
C LEU A 106 -13.33 -8.23 -16.12
N GLN A 107 -13.08 -9.54 -16.11
CA GLN A 107 -13.34 -10.38 -14.94
C GLN A 107 -12.36 -10.06 -13.79
N GLN A 108 -11.12 -9.79 -14.13
CA GLN A 108 -10.08 -9.45 -13.16
C GLN A 108 -10.28 -8.04 -12.61
N GLU A 109 -10.68 -7.10 -13.45
CA GLU A 109 -11.04 -5.72 -13.07
C GLU A 109 -12.30 -5.68 -12.21
N GLU A 110 -13.33 -6.46 -12.57
CA GLU A 110 -14.55 -6.57 -11.76
C GLU A 110 -14.26 -7.19 -10.39
N LEU A 111 -13.41 -8.21 -10.32
CA LEU A 111 -12.97 -8.80 -9.05
C LEU A 111 -12.16 -7.80 -8.22
N ASN A 112 -11.25 -7.09 -8.86
CA ASN A 112 -10.45 -6.04 -8.21
C ASN A 112 -11.34 -4.92 -7.69
N ARG A 113 -12.32 -4.46 -8.48
CA ARG A 113 -13.28 -3.44 -8.04
C ARG A 113 -14.10 -3.92 -6.85
N LYS A 114 -14.66 -5.14 -6.89
CA LYS A 114 -15.39 -5.73 -5.76
C LYS A 114 -14.53 -5.84 -4.50
N LEU A 115 -13.26 -6.19 -4.65
CA LEU A 115 -12.32 -6.25 -3.54
C LEU A 115 -12.02 -4.84 -2.98
N GLN A 116 -11.86 -3.84 -3.84
CA GLN A 116 -11.67 -2.45 -3.43
C GLN A 116 -12.88 -1.91 -2.67
N ASP A 117 -14.07 -2.13 -3.21
CA ASP A 117 -15.33 -1.72 -2.57
C ASP A 117 -15.47 -2.37 -1.19
N ALA A 118 -15.18 -3.67 -1.09
CA ALA A 118 -15.21 -4.40 0.17
C ALA A 118 -14.17 -3.90 1.18
N LEU A 119 -12.95 -3.57 0.71
CA LEU A 119 -11.89 -2.99 1.54
C LEU A 119 -12.24 -1.57 2.00
N ALA A 120 -12.88 -0.77 1.16
CA ALA A 120 -13.31 0.59 1.51
C ALA A 120 -14.36 0.61 2.63
N GLU A 121 -15.18 -0.42 2.74
CA GLU A 121 -16.18 -0.55 3.80
C GLU A 121 -15.59 -0.96 5.15
N ILE A 122 -14.39 -1.53 5.18
CA ILE A 122 -13.72 -1.88 6.43
C ILE A 122 -13.30 -0.60 7.15
N PRO A 123 -13.63 -0.43 8.45
CA PRO A 123 -13.15 0.68 9.24
C PRO A 123 -11.63 0.82 9.14
N GLU A 124 -11.12 2.05 9.01
CA GLU A 124 -9.71 2.34 8.73
C GLU A 124 -8.73 1.55 9.63
N LYS A 125 -9.02 1.50 10.94
CA LYS A 125 -8.18 0.79 11.91
C LYS A 125 -8.16 -0.73 11.72
N ALA A 126 -9.27 -1.33 11.28
CA ALA A 126 -9.37 -2.76 11.01
C ALA A 126 -8.73 -3.09 9.65
N ARG A 127 -8.94 -2.24 8.64
CA ARG A 127 -8.32 -2.33 7.32
C ARG A 127 -6.80 -2.24 7.41
N GLU A 128 -6.25 -1.33 8.22
CA GLU A 128 -4.81 -1.22 8.45
C GLU A 128 -4.22 -2.54 8.96
N VAL A 129 -4.81 -3.14 9.99
CA VAL A 129 -4.37 -4.44 10.55
C VAL A 129 -4.45 -5.54 9.50
N PHE A 130 -5.54 -5.60 8.73
CA PHE A 130 -5.73 -6.59 7.67
C PHE A 130 -4.63 -6.48 6.60
N LEU A 131 -4.34 -5.26 6.12
CA LEU A 131 -3.32 -5.03 5.09
C LEU A 131 -1.91 -5.33 5.62
N MET A 132 -1.59 -4.96 6.85
CA MET A 132 -0.31 -5.31 7.48
C MET A 132 -0.10 -6.83 7.55
N ASN A 133 -1.12 -7.58 7.90
CA ASN A 133 -1.00 -9.03 7.96
C ASN A 133 -0.93 -9.67 6.57
N ARG A 134 -1.83 -9.30 5.63
CA ARG A 134 -1.96 -9.97 4.34
C ARG A 134 -0.92 -9.57 3.31
N ILE A 135 -0.54 -8.29 3.29
CA ILE A 135 0.37 -7.74 2.28
C ILE A 135 1.80 -7.65 2.83
N GLU A 136 1.96 -7.13 4.06
CA GLU A 136 3.28 -7.03 4.68
C GLU A 136 3.75 -8.37 5.30
N GLY A 137 2.84 -9.32 5.49
CA GLY A 137 3.14 -10.62 6.08
C GLY A 137 3.51 -10.57 7.55
N LEU A 138 3.11 -9.50 8.27
CA LEU A 138 3.40 -9.34 9.68
C LEU A 138 2.54 -10.25 10.54
N THR A 139 3.13 -10.78 11.61
CA THR A 139 2.36 -11.49 12.62
C THR A 139 1.52 -10.53 13.47
N TYR A 140 0.54 -11.05 14.18
CA TYR A 140 -0.26 -10.22 15.09
C TYR A 140 0.58 -9.58 16.20
N ALA A 141 1.65 -10.24 16.63
CA ALA A 141 2.59 -9.71 17.61
C ALA A 141 3.37 -8.51 17.03
N ASP A 142 3.89 -8.64 15.79
CA ASP A 142 4.60 -7.56 15.12
C ASP A 142 3.71 -6.34 14.86
N ILE A 143 2.44 -6.59 14.48
CA ILE A 143 1.44 -5.53 14.28
C ILE A 143 1.11 -4.83 15.60
N ALA A 144 0.96 -5.60 16.67
CA ALA A 144 0.68 -5.09 18.01
C ALA A 144 1.82 -4.18 18.49
N GLU A 145 3.06 -4.62 18.36
CA GLU A 145 4.24 -3.83 18.67
C GLU A 145 4.30 -2.54 17.83
N ARG A 146 4.13 -2.64 16.51
CA ARG A 146 4.19 -1.51 15.57
C ARG A 146 3.12 -0.45 15.86
N LEU A 147 1.91 -0.88 16.24
CA LEU A 147 0.79 0.02 16.51
C LEU A 147 0.69 0.45 17.99
N GLY A 148 1.52 -0.09 18.87
CA GLY A 148 1.45 0.16 20.31
C GLY A 148 0.15 -0.38 20.95
N LEU A 149 -0.33 -1.53 20.48
CA LEU A 149 -1.59 -2.16 20.90
C LEU A 149 -1.36 -3.55 21.49
N SER A 150 -2.36 -4.09 22.17
CA SER A 150 -2.33 -5.50 22.60
C SER A 150 -2.66 -6.42 21.41
N VAL A 151 -2.11 -7.65 21.42
CA VAL A 151 -2.42 -8.68 20.42
C VAL A 151 -3.93 -8.93 20.35
N LYS A 152 -4.63 -8.92 21.49
CA LYS A 152 -6.09 -9.07 21.57
C LYS A 152 -6.84 -7.96 20.84
N ALA A 153 -6.31 -6.74 20.84
CA ALA A 153 -6.89 -5.63 20.06
C ALA A 153 -6.68 -5.84 18.55
N ILE A 154 -5.54 -6.41 18.15
CA ILE A 154 -5.27 -6.77 16.74
C ILE A 154 -6.21 -7.88 16.28
N GLU A 155 -6.39 -8.94 17.08
CA GLU A 155 -7.34 -10.04 16.80
C GLU A 155 -8.76 -9.52 16.60
N LYS A 156 -9.22 -8.61 17.45
CA LYS A 156 -10.54 -7.99 17.33
C LYS A 156 -10.69 -7.22 16.03
N ARG A 157 -9.70 -6.39 15.67
CA ARG A 157 -9.69 -5.63 14.41
C ARG A 157 -9.64 -6.55 13.19
N MET A 158 -8.84 -7.60 13.24
CA MET A 158 -8.77 -8.60 12.16
C MET A 158 -10.11 -9.33 11.99
N SER A 159 -10.75 -9.74 13.09
CA SER A 159 -12.06 -10.39 13.05
C SER A 159 -13.12 -9.46 12.44
N GLU A 160 -13.13 -8.18 12.77
CA GLU A 160 -14.00 -7.18 12.18
C GLU A 160 -13.77 -7.06 10.67
N ALA A 161 -12.51 -6.92 10.23
CA ALA A 161 -12.17 -6.84 8.81
C ALA A 161 -12.63 -8.09 8.04
N LEU A 162 -12.33 -9.28 8.56
CA LEU A 162 -12.71 -10.55 7.93
C LEU A 162 -14.22 -10.75 7.88
N SER A 163 -14.97 -10.29 8.87
CA SER A 163 -16.44 -10.36 8.89
C SER A 163 -17.04 -9.54 7.75
N ILE A 164 -16.56 -8.31 7.55
CA ILE A 164 -17.02 -7.43 6.46
C ILE A 164 -16.66 -8.05 5.11
N LEU A 165 -15.40 -8.49 4.92
CA LEU A 165 -14.98 -9.13 3.67
C LEU A 165 -15.83 -10.35 3.33
N ARG A 166 -16.12 -11.22 4.29
CA ARG A 166 -16.95 -12.41 4.06
C ARG A 166 -18.37 -12.05 3.65
N SER A 167 -18.95 -10.98 4.21
CA SER A 167 -20.29 -10.54 3.85
C SER A 167 -20.39 -9.98 2.43
N ARG A 168 -19.29 -9.43 1.91
CA ARG A 168 -19.24 -8.77 0.59
C ARG A 168 -18.69 -9.68 -0.52
N ILE A 169 -17.75 -10.55 -0.18
CA ILE A 169 -17.15 -11.51 -1.12
C ILE A 169 -17.77 -12.89 -0.87
N SER A 170 -19.09 -12.98 -0.83
CA SER A 170 -19.77 -14.29 -0.85
C SER A 170 -19.64 -14.85 -2.27
N TYR A 171 -18.62 -15.67 -2.52
CA TYR A 171 -18.65 -16.60 -3.63
C TYR A 171 -19.77 -17.61 -3.37
N LYS A 172 -20.81 -17.59 -4.18
CA LYS A 172 -21.65 -18.77 -4.37
C LYS A 172 -20.77 -19.82 -5.03
N ILE A 173 -20.32 -20.79 -4.24
CA ILE A 173 -19.89 -22.08 -4.75
C ILE A 173 -21.11 -22.81 -5.30
#